data_4f71bc268f325c52baa93152b67222d5
#
_entry.id   4f71bc268f325c52baa93152b67222d5
#
_cell.length_a   1.000
_cell.length_b   1.000
_cell.length_c   1.000
_cell.angle_alpha   90.00
_cell.angle_beta   90.00
_cell.angle_gamma   90.00
#
_symmetry.space_group_name_H-M   'P 1'
#
loop_
_entity.id
_entity.type
_entity.pdbx_description
1 polymer ?
#
loop_
_entity_poly.entity_id
_entity_poly.type
_entity_poly.pdbx_seq_one_letter_code
_entity_poly.pdbx_strand_id
1 'polypeptide(L)'
;MTSIHLQKYIGQRIRLIRKERKLSQQNLSEKAGVGIDYISNLETKGSNIKIDTLEKIITALDIPPSELFESRITSQNPQLELLADQLVQLPQTTQEQLLEAFQILIKTVKNNR
;
A
#
# COMPACT_ATOMS: atom_id res chain seq x y z
N MET A 1 10.04 -18.43 -7.88
CA MET A 1 10.27 -17.28 -7.00
C MET A 1 9.74 -16.02 -7.64
N THR A 2 8.86 -15.32 -6.96
CA THR A 2 8.24 -14.12 -7.52
C THR A 2 9.27 -12.99 -7.51
N SER A 3 9.51 -12.36 -8.65
CA SER A 3 10.36 -11.18 -8.68
C SER A 3 9.67 -10.02 -8.00
N ILE A 4 10.42 -9.29 -7.18
CA ILE A 4 9.89 -8.13 -6.48
C ILE A 4 10.13 -6.91 -7.36
N HIS A 5 9.05 -6.24 -7.76
CA HIS A 5 9.13 -4.97 -8.46
C HIS A 5 9.13 -3.86 -7.41
N LEU A 6 10.29 -3.60 -6.86
CA LEU A 6 10.44 -2.70 -5.72
C LEU A 6 9.95 -1.30 -6.03
N GLN A 7 10.25 -0.79 -7.22
CA GLN A 7 9.82 0.56 -7.61
C GLN A 7 8.30 0.67 -7.60
N LYS A 8 7.63 -0.35 -8.14
CA LYS A 8 6.18 -0.38 -8.19
C LYS A 8 5.59 -0.53 -6.80
N TYR A 9 6.19 -1.36 -5.98
CA TYR A 9 5.77 -1.53 -4.58
C TYR A 9 5.86 -0.20 -3.83
N ILE A 10 6.97 0.49 -3.94
CA ILE A 10 7.16 1.79 -3.28
C ILE A 10 6.11 2.79 -3.75
N GLY A 11 5.85 2.84 -5.06
CA GLY A 11 4.83 3.75 -5.59
C GLY A 11 3.45 3.47 -5.02
N GLN A 12 3.08 2.20 -4.92
CA GLN A 12 1.79 1.81 -4.35
C GLN A 12 1.69 2.15 -2.86
N ARG A 13 2.78 1.96 -2.12
CA ARG A 13 2.82 2.32 -0.70
C ARG A 13 2.67 3.82 -0.50
N ILE A 14 3.38 4.60 -1.30
CA ILE A 14 3.28 6.07 -1.24
C ILE A 14 1.84 6.50 -1.51
N ARG A 15 1.21 5.93 -2.52
CA ARG A 15 -0.18 6.26 -2.84
C ARG A 15 -1.12 5.94 -1.69
N LEU A 16 -0.98 4.74 -1.10
CA LEU A 16 -1.83 4.32 0.01
C LEU A 16 -1.68 5.26 1.20
N ILE A 17 -0.44 5.53 1.61
CA ILE A 17 -0.17 6.39 2.76
C ILE A 17 -0.63 7.82 2.49
N ARG A 18 -0.41 8.32 1.27
CA ARG A 18 -0.87 9.64 0.87
C ARG A 18 -2.38 9.78 1.06
N LYS A 19 -3.12 8.78 0.59
CA LYS A 19 -4.59 8.79 0.72
C LYS A 19 -5.04 8.68 2.17
N GLU A 20 -4.36 7.87 2.97
CA GLU A 20 -4.64 7.79 4.40
C GLU A 20 -4.43 9.13 5.10
N ARG A 21 -3.44 9.91 4.64
CA ARG A 21 -3.16 11.25 5.17
C ARG A 21 -4.02 12.32 4.52
N LYS A 22 -4.93 11.93 3.62
CA LYS A 22 -5.86 12.84 2.94
C LYS A 22 -5.14 13.92 2.15
N LEU A 23 -4.01 13.56 1.55
CA LEU A 23 -3.24 14.44 0.68
C LEU A 23 -3.53 14.13 -0.77
N SER A 24 -3.66 15.19 -1.59
CA SER A 24 -3.70 15.02 -3.05
C SER A 24 -2.28 14.83 -3.57
N GLN A 25 -2.17 14.38 -4.82
CA GLN A 25 -0.86 14.31 -5.47
C GLN A 25 -0.21 15.69 -5.53
N GLN A 26 -1.01 16.73 -5.77
CA GLN A 26 -0.52 18.11 -5.79
C GLN A 26 0.03 18.52 -4.42
N ASN A 27 -0.70 18.24 -3.36
CA ASN A 27 -0.26 18.56 -2.00
C ASN A 27 1.06 17.87 -1.67
N LEU A 28 1.16 16.58 -2.01
CA LEU A 28 2.39 15.84 -1.74
C LEU A 28 3.56 16.38 -2.55
N SER A 29 3.34 16.70 -3.84
CA SER A 29 4.40 17.24 -4.69
C SER A 29 4.93 18.56 -4.14
N GLU A 30 4.04 19.42 -3.67
CA GLU A 30 4.43 20.71 -3.10
C GLU A 30 5.21 20.52 -1.80
N LYS A 31 4.75 19.64 -0.91
CA LYS A 31 5.42 19.39 0.37
C LYS A 31 6.79 18.76 0.16
N ALA A 32 6.90 17.84 -0.79
CA ALA A 32 8.15 17.14 -1.05
C ALA A 32 9.12 17.94 -1.92
N GLY A 33 8.62 18.97 -2.60
CA GLY A 33 9.44 19.74 -3.54
C GLY A 33 9.78 18.99 -4.79
N VAL A 34 8.88 18.13 -5.26
CA VAL A 34 9.02 17.37 -6.52
C VAL A 34 7.84 17.69 -7.43
N GLY A 35 7.98 17.38 -8.72
CA GLY A 35 6.89 17.66 -9.66
C GLY A 35 5.71 16.73 -9.48
N ILE A 36 4.50 17.23 -9.80
CA ILE A 36 3.29 16.43 -9.70
C ILE A 36 3.34 15.24 -10.67
N ASP A 37 3.90 15.42 -11.87
CA ASP A 37 4.03 14.33 -12.84
C ASP A 37 4.94 13.23 -12.29
N TYR A 38 5.96 13.59 -11.53
CA TYR A 38 6.84 12.64 -10.89
C TYR A 38 6.06 11.77 -9.89
N ILE A 39 5.24 12.41 -9.06
CA ILE A 39 4.40 11.69 -8.09
C ILE A 39 3.43 10.76 -8.81
N SER A 40 2.75 11.27 -9.83
CA SER A 40 1.77 10.50 -10.58
C SER A 40 2.41 9.27 -11.25
N ASN A 41 3.55 9.45 -11.90
CA ASN A 41 4.24 8.33 -12.55
C ASN A 41 4.77 7.32 -11.54
N LEU A 42 5.26 7.79 -10.41
CA LEU A 42 5.73 6.92 -9.34
C LEU A 42 4.61 6.04 -8.82
N GLU A 43 3.44 6.59 -8.59
CA GLU A 43 2.30 5.87 -8.03
C GLU A 43 1.68 4.89 -9.02
N THR A 44 1.67 5.22 -10.31
CA THR A 44 0.97 4.40 -11.31
C THR A 44 1.88 3.40 -12.01
N LYS A 45 3.08 3.81 -12.38
CA LYS A 45 3.98 2.99 -13.20
C LYS A 45 5.17 2.44 -12.43
N GLY A 46 5.46 3.01 -11.29
CA GLY A 46 6.72 2.75 -10.60
C GLY A 46 7.86 3.39 -11.39
N SER A 47 8.45 4.41 -10.87
CA SER A 47 9.54 5.12 -11.52
C SER A 47 10.83 4.84 -10.80
N ASN A 48 11.95 4.99 -11.51
CA ASN A 48 13.26 4.94 -10.90
C ASN A 48 13.38 6.10 -9.92
N ILE A 49 13.48 5.79 -8.63
CA ILE A 49 13.50 6.80 -7.57
C ILE A 49 14.86 6.80 -6.88
N LYS A 50 15.43 7.97 -6.74
CA LYS A 50 16.66 8.14 -5.99
C LYS A 50 16.34 8.14 -4.49
N ILE A 51 17.28 7.68 -3.69
CA ILE A 51 17.09 7.58 -2.24
C ILE A 51 16.83 8.95 -1.62
N ASP A 52 17.54 9.98 -2.06
CA ASP A 52 17.35 11.33 -1.53
C ASP A 52 15.94 11.89 -1.88
N THR A 53 15.42 11.56 -3.07
CA THR A 53 14.07 11.96 -3.44
C THR A 53 13.03 11.20 -2.61
N LEU A 54 13.26 9.91 -2.38
CA LEU A 54 12.39 9.10 -1.53
C LEU A 54 12.36 9.66 -0.12
N GLU A 55 13.50 10.09 0.41
CA GLU A 55 13.57 10.71 1.73
C GLU A 55 12.70 11.96 1.81
N LYS A 56 12.73 12.79 0.77
CA LYS A 56 11.88 14.00 0.72
C LYS A 56 10.40 13.63 0.76
N ILE A 57 10.01 12.59 0.02
CA ILE A 57 8.61 12.14 -0.03
C ILE A 57 8.19 11.57 1.33
N ILE A 58 9.03 10.74 1.95
CA ILE A 58 8.74 10.15 3.26
C ILE A 58 8.60 11.26 4.31
N THR A 59 9.47 12.24 4.27
CA THR A 59 9.42 13.40 5.18
C THR A 59 8.12 14.17 4.98
N ALA A 60 7.73 14.39 3.73
CA ALA A 60 6.48 15.09 3.41
C ALA A 60 5.25 14.31 3.88
N LEU A 61 5.31 12.99 3.87
CA LEU A 61 4.24 12.13 4.39
C LEU A 61 4.23 12.03 5.91
N ASP A 62 5.28 12.52 6.56
CA ASP A 62 5.43 12.51 8.02
C ASP A 62 5.37 11.09 8.58
N ILE A 63 6.15 10.19 7.98
CA ILE A 63 6.24 8.79 8.41
C ILE A 63 7.70 8.41 8.61
N PRO A 64 7.98 7.43 9.49
CA PRO A 64 9.32 6.84 9.54
C PRO A 64 9.54 5.94 8.32
N PRO A 65 10.79 5.73 7.89
CA PRO A 65 11.07 4.85 6.74
C PRO A 65 10.52 3.43 6.90
N SER A 66 10.46 2.92 8.12
CA SER A 66 9.93 1.58 8.39
C SER A 66 8.47 1.44 7.98
N GLU A 67 7.68 2.50 8.11
CA GLU A 67 6.26 2.45 7.75
C GLU A 67 6.06 2.29 6.25
N LEU A 68 6.98 2.81 5.45
CA LEU A 68 6.89 2.65 3.99
C LEU A 68 6.92 1.18 3.58
N PHE A 69 7.68 0.36 4.28
CA PHE A 69 7.87 -1.04 3.94
C PHE A 69 6.99 -1.97 4.76
N GLU A 70 6.09 -1.44 5.56
CA GLU A 70 5.20 -2.27 6.37
C GLU A 70 4.11 -2.87 5.48
N SER A 71 4.05 -4.21 5.47
CA SER A 71 3.08 -4.95 4.66
C SER A 71 1.94 -5.51 5.52
N ARG A 72 1.92 -5.23 6.81
CA ARG A 72 0.89 -5.75 7.70
C ARG A 72 -0.42 -5.03 7.48
N ILE A 73 -1.50 -5.78 7.58
CA ILE A 73 -2.83 -5.20 7.62
C ILE A 73 -2.96 -4.47 8.96
N THR A 74 -3.13 -3.16 8.90
CA THR A 74 -3.37 -2.38 10.10
C THR A 74 -4.85 -2.07 10.18
N SER A 75 -5.46 -2.37 11.33
CA SER A 75 -6.88 -2.18 11.52
C SER A 75 -7.15 -1.92 12.99
N GLN A 76 -8.22 -1.20 13.29
CA GLN A 76 -8.70 -1.05 14.66
C GLN A 76 -9.44 -2.28 15.14
N ASN A 77 -9.66 -3.27 14.27
CA ASN A 77 -10.35 -4.50 14.63
C ASN A 77 -9.33 -5.61 14.89
N PRO A 78 -9.09 -5.99 16.16
CA PRO A 78 -8.12 -7.03 16.48
C PRO A 78 -8.43 -8.39 15.84
N GLN A 79 -9.71 -8.67 15.57
CA GLN A 79 -10.08 -9.94 14.94
C GLN A 79 -9.60 -10.02 13.50
N LEU A 80 -9.58 -8.87 12.79
CA LEU A 80 -9.05 -8.83 11.43
C LEU A 80 -7.55 -9.11 11.42
N GLU A 81 -6.82 -8.52 12.35
CA GLU A 81 -5.38 -8.77 12.47
C GLU A 81 -5.08 -10.23 12.80
N LEU A 82 -5.86 -10.81 13.73
CA LEU A 82 -5.71 -12.21 14.09
C LEU A 82 -5.98 -13.12 12.89
N LEU A 83 -7.02 -12.83 12.14
CA LEU A 83 -7.35 -13.60 10.94
C LEU A 83 -6.23 -13.54 9.91
N ALA A 84 -5.68 -12.34 9.68
CA ALA A 84 -4.58 -12.16 8.74
C ALA A 84 -3.34 -12.96 9.19
N ASP A 85 -3.02 -12.92 10.47
CA ASP A 85 -1.88 -13.67 11.01
C ASP A 85 -2.07 -15.19 10.85
N GLN A 86 -3.28 -15.69 11.08
CA GLN A 86 -3.60 -17.09 10.89
C GLN A 86 -3.52 -17.49 9.42
N LEU A 87 -4.01 -16.62 8.54
CA LEU A 87 -4.05 -16.88 7.12
C LEU A 87 -2.65 -17.00 6.52
N VAL A 88 -1.71 -16.14 6.93
CA VAL A 88 -0.36 -16.17 6.39
C VAL A 88 0.44 -17.38 6.80
N GLN A 89 0.00 -18.10 7.84
CA GLN A 89 0.65 -19.34 8.27
C GLN A 89 0.24 -20.55 7.44
N LEU A 90 -0.78 -20.41 6.61
CA LEU A 90 -1.26 -21.51 5.76
C LEU A 90 -0.44 -21.60 4.47
N PRO A 91 -0.42 -22.77 3.81
CA PRO A 91 0.20 -22.88 2.49
C PRO A 91 -0.41 -21.89 1.52
N GLN A 92 0.39 -21.42 0.57
CA GLN A 92 -0.05 -20.39 -0.37
C GLN A 92 -1.29 -20.80 -1.15
N THR A 93 -1.37 -22.05 -1.59
CA THR A 93 -2.54 -22.55 -2.33
C THR A 93 -3.81 -22.44 -1.50
N THR A 94 -3.72 -22.80 -0.21
CA THR A 94 -4.85 -22.69 0.70
C THR A 94 -5.22 -21.23 0.94
N GLN A 95 -4.23 -20.34 1.06
CA GLN A 95 -4.49 -18.91 1.19
C GLN A 95 -5.31 -18.40 -0.01
N GLU A 96 -4.89 -18.76 -1.22
CA GLU A 96 -5.56 -18.32 -2.44
C GLU A 96 -7.02 -18.79 -2.49
N GLN A 97 -7.26 -20.04 -2.10
CA GLN A 97 -8.62 -20.60 -2.07
C GLN A 97 -9.50 -19.86 -1.07
N LEU A 98 -8.98 -19.58 0.12
CA LEU A 98 -9.74 -18.87 1.15
C LEU A 98 -9.99 -17.42 0.75
N LEU A 99 -9.00 -16.75 0.17
CA LEU A 99 -9.16 -15.37 -0.27
C LEU A 99 -10.22 -15.26 -1.37
N GLU A 100 -10.25 -16.22 -2.29
CA GLU A 100 -11.28 -16.24 -3.32
C GLU A 100 -12.66 -16.40 -2.71
N ALA A 101 -12.81 -17.31 -1.75
CA ALA A 101 -14.08 -17.51 -1.05
C ALA A 101 -14.51 -16.24 -0.31
N PHE A 102 -13.59 -15.58 0.36
CA PHE A 102 -13.90 -14.31 1.05
C PHE A 102 -14.34 -13.23 0.09
N GLN A 103 -13.70 -13.13 -1.07
CA GLN A 103 -14.08 -12.13 -2.08
C GLN A 103 -15.51 -12.37 -2.57
N ILE A 104 -15.90 -13.62 -2.78
CA ILE A 104 -17.26 -13.96 -3.17
C ILE A 104 -18.24 -13.56 -2.08
N LEU A 105 -17.93 -13.85 -0.82
CA LEU A 105 -18.79 -13.48 0.30
C LEU A 105 -18.95 -11.96 0.40
N ILE A 106 -17.87 -11.21 0.23
CA ILE A 106 -17.91 -9.76 0.28
C ILE A 106 -18.81 -9.20 -0.81
N LYS A 107 -18.72 -9.74 -2.03
CA LYS A 107 -19.58 -9.33 -3.13
C LYS A 107 -21.05 -9.61 -2.82
N THR A 108 -21.33 -10.78 -2.25
CA THR A 108 -22.69 -11.18 -1.90
C THR A 108 -23.28 -10.21 -0.87
N VAL A 109 -22.51 -9.84 0.15
CA VAL A 109 -22.96 -8.89 1.17
C VAL A 109 -23.22 -7.52 0.55
N LYS A 110 -22.34 -7.06 -0.32
CA LYS A 110 -22.51 -5.75 -0.98
C LYS A 110 -23.77 -5.72 -1.86
N ASN A 111 -24.07 -6.82 -2.55
CA ASN A 111 -25.20 -6.88 -3.48
C ASN A 111 -26.54 -7.00 -2.77
N ASN A 112 -26.54 -7.34 -1.49
CA ASN A 112 -27.76 -7.51 -0.71
C ASN A 112 -28.14 -6.27 0.10
N ARG A 113 -27.50 -5.15 -0.15
CA ARG A 113 -27.85 -3.87 0.49
C ARG A 113 -28.94 -3.14 -0.25
#